data_66f30ea6b60fde856d14175da5ca4a3e
#
_entry.id   66f30ea6b60fde856d14175da5ca4a3e
#
_cell.length_a   1.000
_cell.length_b   1.000
_cell.length_c   1.000
_cell.angle_alpha   90.00
_cell.angle_beta   90.00
_cell.angle_gamma   90.00
#
_symmetry.space_group_name_H-M   'P 1'
#
loop_
_entity.id
_entity.type
_entity.pdbx_description
1 polymer ?
#
loop_
_entity_poly.entity_id
_entity_poly.type
_entity_poly.pdbx_seq_one_letter_code
_entity_poly.pdbx_strand_id
1 'polypeptide(L)'
;MPDPSPIQLPPSSPAVAGSPRILMVDNYDSFTWNLVHYLGEAGAQVEVVRNDQLTVDEALARGAAGIVVSPGPCAPGQAGIIVPLVRGAADAGVPVLGVCLGHQAIGEAFGGRIVRAARVLHGKVDDVTHDGTGLFAGLPSPLRATRYHSLTVCPDSLPDALRITATAGDGTIMGLAHRTLPIEGVQFHPESIRSDHGHAMIENFLRRCVDGAAPRAAAPAAAPATDGVAAA
;
A
#
# COMPACT_ATOMS: atom_id res chain seq x y z
N MET A 1 -18.81 8.04 26.46
CA MET A 1 -18.47 7.13 25.34
C MET A 1 -17.36 6.26 25.84
N PRO A 2 -17.47 4.92 25.85
CA PRO A 2 -16.35 4.07 26.22
C PRO A 2 -15.26 4.18 25.16
N ASP A 3 -14.04 4.34 25.65
CA ASP A 3 -12.79 4.34 24.87
C ASP A 3 -12.70 3.04 24.06
N PRO A 4 -12.54 3.08 22.73
CA PRO A 4 -12.31 1.88 21.95
C PRO A 4 -10.89 1.37 22.25
N SER A 5 -10.79 0.48 23.22
CA SER A 5 -9.56 -0.28 23.43
C SER A 5 -9.09 -0.86 22.09
N PRO A 6 -7.78 -0.81 21.78
CA PRO A 6 -7.26 -1.40 20.55
C PRO A 6 -7.66 -2.87 20.48
N ILE A 7 -8.24 -3.28 19.37
CA ILE A 7 -8.59 -4.68 19.11
C ILE A 7 -7.28 -5.46 19.12
N GLN A 8 -6.98 -6.13 20.24
CA GLN A 8 -5.89 -7.08 20.29
C GLN A 8 -6.31 -8.33 19.49
N LEU A 9 -5.67 -8.50 18.36
CA LEU A 9 -5.77 -9.74 17.60
C LEU A 9 -5.21 -10.91 18.42
N PRO A 10 -5.76 -12.13 18.26
CA PRO A 10 -5.07 -13.32 18.71
C PRO A 10 -3.68 -13.34 18.06
N PRO A 11 -2.64 -13.79 18.77
CA PRO A 11 -1.30 -13.88 18.21
C PRO A 11 -1.38 -14.70 16.91
N SER A 12 -0.98 -14.07 15.80
CA SER A 12 -0.71 -14.78 14.55
C SER A 12 0.17 -15.99 14.86
N SER A 13 -0.01 -17.08 14.14
CA SER A 13 0.79 -18.32 14.26
C SER A 13 2.26 -18.00 14.57
N PRO A 14 2.96 -18.87 15.36
CA PRO A 14 4.31 -18.56 15.84
C PRO A 14 5.19 -18.12 14.68
N ALA A 15 5.83 -16.95 14.86
CA ALA A 15 6.68 -16.35 13.88
C ALA A 15 7.73 -17.34 13.38
N VAL A 16 7.66 -17.72 12.11
CA VAL A 16 8.75 -18.46 11.48
C VAL A 16 9.93 -17.48 11.38
N ALA A 17 11.09 -17.86 11.89
CA ALA A 17 12.28 -17.02 11.83
C ALA A 17 12.55 -16.64 10.35
N GLY A 18 12.58 -15.34 10.05
CA GLY A 18 12.78 -14.83 8.69
C GLY A 18 11.53 -14.32 7.98
N SER A 19 10.33 -14.44 8.56
CA SER A 19 9.10 -13.87 7.97
C SER A 19 9.17 -12.35 7.87
N PRO A 20 8.84 -11.74 6.71
CA PRO A 20 8.84 -10.29 6.57
C PRO A 20 7.75 -9.66 7.45
N ARG A 21 8.11 -8.59 8.15
CA ARG A 21 7.14 -7.79 8.92
C ARG A 21 6.52 -6.76 8.01
N ILE A 22 5.20 -6.75 7.92
CA ILE A 22 4.42 -5.83 7.10
C ILE A 22 3.58 -4.93 8.00
N LEU A 23 3.68 -3.62 7.78
CA LEU A 23 2.77 -2.65 8.37
C LEU A 23 1.56 -2.48 7.46
N MET A 24 0.38 -2.85 7.93
CA MET A 24 -0.90 -2.61 7.28
C MET A 24 -1.51 -1.32 7.82
N VAL A 25 -1.66 -0.31 6.99
CA VAL A 25 -2.38 0.92 7.34
C VAL A 25 -3.83 0.78 6.91
N ASP A 26 -4.71 0.63 7.90
CA ASP A 26 -6.14 0.40 7.71
C ASP A 26 -6.91 1.72 7.62
N ASN A 27 -7.56 1.93 6.49
CA ASN A 27 -8.39 3.09 6.20
C ASN A 27 -9.87 2.88 6.59
N TYR A 28 -10.14 2.15 7.67
CA TYR A 28 -11.49 1.85 8.16
C TYR A 28 -12.33 1.07 7.14
N ASP A 29 -11.70 0.08 6.49
CA ASP A 29 -12.32 -0.73 5.45
C ASP A 29 -12.45 -2.20 5.86
N SER A 30 -13.60 -2.80 5.56
CA SER A 30 -13.89 -4.20 5.89
C SER A 30 -13.02 -5.20 5.10
N PHE A 31 -12.54 -4.83 3.92
CA PHE A 31 -11.67 -5.67 3.10
C PHE A 31 -10.21 -5.70 3.59
N THR A 32 -9.81 -4.80 4.48
CA THR A 32 -8.47 -4.80 5.08
C THR A 32 -8.10 -6.17 5.65
N TRP A 33 -9.04 -6.84 6.32
CA TRP A 33 -8.80 -8.14 6.95
C TRP A 33 -8.56 -9.27 5.95
N ASN A 34 -9.14 -9.20 4.76
CA ASN A 34 -8.85 -10.16 3.69
C ASN A 34 -7.39 -10.00 3.20
N LEU A 35 -6.90 -8.75 3.08
CA LEU A 35 -5.48 -8.51 2.77
C LEU A 35 -4.56 -9.03 3.87
N VAL A 36 -4.93 -8.82 5.15
CA VAL A 36 -4.17 -9.35 6.29
C VAL A 36 -4.08 -10.88 6.22
N HIS A 37 -5.20 -11.56 5.89
CA HIS A 37 -5.22 -13.01 5.73
C HIS A 37 -4.30 -13.46 4.59
N TYR A 38 -4.39 -12.84 3.40
CA TYR A 38 -3.53 -13.20 2.26
C TYR A 38 -2.04 -13.00 2.56
N LEU A 39 -1.69 -11.90 3.24
CA LEU A 39 -0.32 -11.65 3.69
C LEU A 39 0.15 -12.71 4.69
N GLY A 40 -0.71 -13.08 5.65
CA GLY A 40 -0.43 -14.12 6.63
C GLY A 40 -0.26 -15.50 6.01
N GLU A 41 -1.12 -15.89 5.07
CA GLU A 41 -1.04 -17.14 4.31
C GLU A 41 0.24 -17.21 3.46
N ALA A 42 0.69 -16.06 2.92
CA ALA A 42 1.96 -15.92 2.22
C ALA A 42 3.19 -15.84 3.15
N GLY A 43 3.00 -15.99 4.47
CA GLY A 43 4.07 -16.11 5.46
C GLY A 43 4.56 -14.79 6.07
N ALA A 44 3.85 -13.68 5.88
CA ALA A 44 4.20 -12.41 6.51
C ALA A 44 3.66 -12.30 7.95
N GLN A 45 4.38 -11.52 8.78
CA GLN A 45 3.86 -11.02 10.05
C GLN A 45 3.24 -9.65 9.83
N VAL A 46 1.94 -9.50 10.08
CA VAL A 46 1.22 -8.26 9.79
C VAL A 46 0.89 -7.52 11.08
N GLU A 47 1.35 -6.29 11.19
CA GLU A 47 0.91 -5.32 12.20
C GLU A 47 -0.12 -4.40 11.56
N VAL A 48 -1.32 -4.30 12.13
CA VAL A 48 -2.41 -3.46 11.63
C VAL A 48 -2.56 -2.22 12.48
N VAL A 49 -2.54 -1.05 11.85
CA VAL A 49 -2.77 0.25 12.52
C VAL A 49 -3.75 1.08 11.71
N ARG A 50 -4.56 1.90 12.38
CA ARG A 50 -5.45 2.84 11.70
C ARG A 50 -4.67 4.02 11.13
N ASN A 51 -5.16 4.59 10.04
CA ASN A 51 -4.52 5.70 9.30
C ASN A 51 -4.39 7.01 10.10
N ASP A 52 -5.03 7.11 11.25
CA ASP A 52 -5.06 8.26 12.15
C ASP A 52 -4.44 7.98 13.54
N GLN A 53 -3.88 6.78 13.75
CA GLN A 53 -3.31 6.36 15.03
C GLN A 53 -1.79 6.53 15.13
N LEU A 54 -1.12 6.85 14.04
CA LEU A 54 0.32 7.06 13.98
C LEU A 54 0.65 8.31 13.17
N THR A 55 1.75 8.93 13.51
CA THR A 55 2.45 9.86 12.62
C THR A 55 3.25 9.08 11.57
N VAL A 56 3.69 9.77 10.52
CA VAL A 56 4.55 9.16 9.47
C VAL A 56 5.85 8.63 10.08
N ASP A 57 6.47 9.41 10.96
CA ASP A 57 7.74 9.04 11.60
C ASP A 57 7.58 7.79 12.48
N GLU A 58 6.51 7.70 13.26
CA GLU A 58 6.20 6.51 14.05
C GLU A 58 5.94 5.27 13.17
N ALA A 59 5.23 5.44 12.05
CA ALA A 59 4.98 4.36 11.10
C ALA A 59 6.30 3.83 10.49
N LEU A 60 7.19 4.73 10.06
CA LEU A 60 8.49 4.37 9.51
C LEU A 60 9.45 3.79 10.57
N ALA A 61 9.39 4.29 11.80
CA ALA A 61 10.18 3.80 12.93
C ALA A 61 9.84 2.35 13.32
N ARG A 62 8.68 1.81 12.91
CA ARG A 62 8.32 0.39 13.10
C ARG A 62 9.31 -0.56 12.42
N GLY A 63 10.07 -0.10 11.42
CA GLY A 63 11.07 -0.91 10.73
C GLY A 63 10.46 -2.08 9.97
N ALA A 64 9.25 -1.91 9.44
CA ALA A 64 8.60 -2.91 8.60
C ALA A 64 9.39 -3.14 7.31
N ALA A 65 9.41 -4.38 6.83
CA ALA A 65 10.02 -4.75 5.54
C ALA A 65 9.21 -4.19 4.36
N GLY A 66 7.94 -3.91 4.57
CA GLY A 66 7.05 -3.27 3.60
C GLY A 66 5.81 -2.69 4.27
N ILE A 67 5.13 -1.79 3.57
CA ILE A 67 3.91 -1.14 4.01
C ILE A 67 2.79 -1.46 3.02
N VAL A 68 1.63 -1.84 3.53
CA VAL A 68 0.40 -2.00 2.73
C VAL A 68 -0.58 -0.92 3.14
N VAL A 69 -1.06 -0.14 2.17
CA VAL A 69 -2.11 0.86 2.38
C VAL A 69 -3.42 0.29 1.86
N SER A 70 -4.36 0.07 2.76
CA SER A 70 -5.62 -0.64 2.50
C SER A 70 -6.58 0.16 1.60
N PRO A 71 -7.63 -0.50 1.08
CA PRO A 71 -8.85 0.19 0.63
C PRO A 71 -9.41 1.11 1.71
N GLY A 72 -10.34 1.98 1.34
CA GLY A 72 -11.03 2.84 2.29
C GLY A 72 -12.02 3.79 1.62
N PRO A 73 -12.84 4.46 2.43
CA PRO A 73 -13.77 5.48 1.97
C PRO A 73 -13.06 6.81 1.67
N CYS A 74 -13.79 7.75 1.08
CA CYS A 74 -13.39 9.12 0.78
C CYS A 74 -12.28 9.22 -0.28
N ALA A 75 -11.51 10.31 -0.23
CA ALA A 75 -10.35 10.55 -1.09
C ALA A 75 -9.05 10.44 -0.28
N PRO A 76 -7.90 10.16 -0.93
CA PRO A 76 -6.64 9.94 -0.22
C PRO A 76 -6.23 11.09 0.70
N GLY A 77 -6.38 12.35 0.26
CA GLY A 77 -6.06 13.52 1.07
C GLY A 77 -6.93 13.71 2.33
N GLN A 78 -7.99 12.90 2.49
CA GLN A 78 -8.89 12.88 3.66
C GLN A 78 -8.67 11.65 4.55
N ALA A 79 -7.71 10.80 4.22
CA ALA A 79 -7.48 9.51 4.86
C ALA A 79 -6.21 9.52 5.75
N GLY A 80 -6.14 10.44 6.69
CA GLY A 80 -5.07 10.50 7.69
C GLY A 80 -3.69 10.64 7.06
N ILE A 81 -2.78 9.76 7.45
CA ILE A 81 -1.36 9.86 7.09
C ILE A 81 -1.00 9.23 5.72
N ILE A 82 -1.93 8.60 4.98
CA ILE A 82 -1.56 7.70 3.88
C ILE A 82 -0.77 8.38 2.75
N VAL A 83 -1.14 9.61 2.36
CA VAL A 83 -0.42 10.35 1.30
C VAL A 83 0.99 10.74 1.75
N PRO A 84 1.19 11.43 2.90
CA PRO A 84 2.53 11.71 3.40
C PRO A 84 3.32 10.45 3.77
N LEU A 85 2.67 9.35 4.19
CA LEU A 85 3.34 8.08 4.46
C LEU A 85 3.94 7.46 3.19
N VAL A 86 3.22 7.49 2.07
CA VAL A 86 3.76 7.02 0.77
C VAL A 86 5.02 7.80 0.39
N ARG A 87 5.04 9.13 0.60
CA ARG A 87 6.23 9.96 0.36
C ARG A 87 7.37 9.60 1.29
N GLY A 88 7.12 9.52 2.59
CA GLY A 88 8.13 9.13 3.57
C GLY A 88 8.69 7.72 3.34
N ALA A 89 7.86 6.78 2.93
CA ALA A 89 8.30 5.43 2.54
C ALA A 89 9.16 5.46 1.27
N ALA A 90 8.83 6.32 0.29
CA ALA A 90 9.62 6.55 -0.90
C ALA A 90 11.03 7.05 -0.57
N ASP A 91 11.13 8.09 0.27
CA ASP A 91 12.40 8.68 0.72
C ASP A 91 13.23 7.67 1.53
N ALA A 92 12.53 6.84 2.29
CA ALA A 92 13.15 5.78 3.09
C ALA A 92 13.44 4.50 2.28
N GLY A 93 13.03 4.39 1.02
CA GLY A 93 13.19 3.19 0.18
C GLY A 93 12.44 1.97 0.73
N VAL A 94 11.34 2.19 1.48
CA VAL A 94 10.49 1.10 2.00
C VAL A 94 9.49 0.68 0.91
N PRO A 95 9.37 -0.62 0.61
CA PRO A 95 8.36 -1.13 -0.31
C PRO A 95 6.94 -0.77 0.12
N VAL A 96 6.12 -0.29 -0.84
CA VAL A 96 4.72 0.05 -0.60
C VAL A 96 3.82 -0.67 -1.60
N LEU A 97 2.77 -1.30 -1.10
CA LEU A 97 1.62 -1.76 -1.88
C LEU A 97 0.39 -0.91 -1.51
N GLY A 98 -0.16 -0.19 -2.48
CA GLY A 98 -1.44 0.51 -2.31
C GLY A 98 -2.60 -0.24 -2.97
N VAL A 99 -3.69 -0.48 -2.23
CA VAL A 99 -4.90 -1.13 -2.76
C VAL A 99 -6.05 -0.14 -2.76
N CYS A 100 -6.71 0.03 -3.89
CA CYS A 100 -7.86 0.92 -4.12
C CYS A 100 -7.58 2.36 -3.66
N LEU A 101 -7.99 2.78 -2.46
CA LEU A 101 -7.64 4.08 -1.89
C LEU A 101 -6.11 4.25 -1.76
N GLY A 102 -5.40 3.19 -1.36
CA GLY A 102 -3.93 3.20 -1.29
C GLY A 102 -3.25 3.41 -2.65
N HIS A 103 -3.80 2.85 -3.73
CA HIS A 103 -3.35 3.12 -5.10
C HIS A 103 -3.55 4.60 -5.48
N GLN A 104 -4.70 5.16 -5.12
CA GLN A 104 -4.98 6.59 -5.34
C GLN A 104 -4.03 7.46 -4.51
N ALA A 105 -3.71 7.05 -3.27
CA ALA A 105 -2.72 7.74 -2.42
C ALA A 105 -1.33 7.75 -3.07
N ILE A 106 -0.92 6.68 -3.76
CA ILE A 106 0.31 6.67 -4.56
C ILE A 106 0.22 7.71 -5.68
N GLY A 107 -0.86 7.73 -6.45
CA GLY A 107 -1.06 8.73 -7.50
C GLY A 107 -0.92 10.16 -6.97
N GLU A 108 -1.63 10.48 -5.87
CA GLU A 108 -1.62 11.81 -5.25
C GLU A 108 -0.27 12.16 -4.61
N ALA A 109 0.40 11.21 -3.97
CA ALA A 109 1.69 11.43 -3.33
C ALA A 109 2.76 11.90 -4.31
N PHE A 110 2.72 11.49 -5.57
CA PHE A 110 3.65 11.91 -6.60
C PHE A 110 3.12 13.08 -7.46
N GLY A 111 1.96 13.66 -7.15
CA GLY A 111 1.42 14.87 -7.79
C GLY A 111 0.33 14.61 -8.83
N GLY A 112 -0.13 13.37 -8.99
CA GLY A 112 -1.30 13.04 -9.80
C GLY A 112 -2.60 13.53 -9.18
N ARG A 113 -3.60 13.81 -10.00
CA ARG A 113 -4.94 14.21 -9.53
C ARG A 113 -5.86 13.00 -9.40
N ILE A 114 -6.68 13.02 -8.36
CA ILE A 114 -7.76 12.05 -8.18
C ILE A 114 -9.05 12.67 -8.69
N VAL A 115 -9.74 11.94 -9.57
CA VAL A 115 -10.95 12.39 -10.23
C VAL A 115 -12.06 11.35 -10.10
N ARG A 116 -13.30 11.75 -10.37
CA ARG A 116 -14.41 10.80 -10.49
C ARG A 116 -14.17 9.87 -11.67
N ALA A 117 -14.35 8.57 -11.43
CA ALA A 117 -14.33 7.57 -12.50
C ALA A 117 -15.49 7.84 -13.48
N ALA A 118 -15.24 7.67 -14.78
CA ALA A 118 -16.27 7.80 -15.81
C ALA A 118 -17.44 6.82 -15.57
N ARG A 119 -17.15 5.66 -14.96
CA ARG A 119 -18.14 4.66 -14.54
C ARG A 119 -17.90 4.34 -13.06
N VAL A 120 -18.95 4.54 -12.25
CA VAL A 120 -18.96 4.06 -10.86
C VAL A 120 -19.27 2.56 -10.87
N LEU A 121 -18.33 1.76 -10.34
CA LEU A 121 -18.47 0.32 -10.28
C LEU A 121 -18.45 -0.14 -8.83
N HIS A 122 -19.40 -1.00 -8.48
CA HIS A 122 -19.49 -1.58 -7.13
C HIS A 122 -19.70 -3.08 -7.24
N GLY A 123 -18.68 -3.86 -6.85
CA GLY A 123 -18.70 -5.32 -6.89
C GLY A 123 -18.78 -5.91 -8.30
N LYS A 124 -18.36 -5.17 -9.32
CA LYS A 124 -18.31 -5.67 -10.69
C LYS A 124 -16.94 -6.25 -10.99
N VAL A 125 -16.93 -7.37 -11.68
CA VAL A 125 -15.73 -7.98 -12.23
C VAL A 125 -15.51 -7.43 -13.64
N ASP A 126 -14.27 -7.06 -13.92
CA ASP A 126 -13.85 -6.51 -15.21
C ASP A 126 -12.52 -7.13 -15.62
N ASP A 127 -12.25 -7.15 -16.92
CA ASP A 127 -10.97 -7.62 -17.44
C ASP A 127 -9.93 -6.50 -17.33
N VAL A 128 -8.76 -6.85 -16.77
CA VAL A 128 -7.64 -5.94 -16.57
C VAL A 128 -6.45 -6.45 -17.36
N THR A 129 -6.01 -5.66 -18.33
CA THR A 129 -4.77 -5.92 -19.08
C THR A 129 -3.59 -5.30 -18.34
N HIS A 130 -2.49 -6.05 -18.22
CA HIS A 130 -1.29 -5.62 -17.50
C HIS A 130 0.00 -5.92 -18.26
N ASP A 131 1.10 -5.27 -17.85
CA ASP A 131 2.41 -5.37 -18.50
C ASP A 131 3.26 -6.58 -18.07
N GLY A 132 2.77 -7.41 -17.17
CA GLY A 132 3.46 -8.61 -16.66
C GLY A 132 4.62 -8.32 -15.71
N THR A 133 4.77 -7.10 -15.22
CA THR A 133 5.88 -6.71 -14.32
C THR A 133 5.42 -6.49 -12.87
N GLY A 134 6.35 -6.47 -11.94
CA GLY A 134 6.08 -6.15 -10.53
C GLY A 134 5.05 -7.09 -9.91
N LEU A 135 3.94 -6.54 -9.44
CA LEU A 135 2.83 -7.31 -8.87
C LEU A 135 2.27 -8.34 -9.84
N PHE A 136 2.37 -8.09 -11.14
CA PHE A 136 1.82 -8.93 -12.19
C PHE A 136 2.81 -9.94 -12.78
N ALA A 137 4.02 -10.04 -12.20
CA ALA A 137 5.04 -10.96 -12.72
C ALA A 137 4.55 -12.42 -12.71
N GLY A 138 4.62 -13.06 -13.86
CA GLY A 138 4.21 -14.46 -14.04
C GLY A 138 2.70 -14.70 -14.12
N LEU A 139 1.87 -13.64 -14.13
CA LEU A 139 0.41 -13.77 -14.22
C LEU A 139 -0.07 -13.68 -15.67
N PRO A 140 -1.19 -14.35 -16.01
CA PRO A 140 -1.82 -14.22 -17.31
C PRO A 140 -2.44 -12.84 -17.49
N SER A 141 -2.42 -12.29 -18.71
CA SER A 141 -3.05 -11.04 -19.10
C SER A 141 -3.98 -11.26 -20.29
N PRO A 142 -5.24 -10.81 -20.27
CA PRO A 142 -5.89 -10.15 -19.15
C PRO A 142 -6.19 -11.06 -17.97
N LEU A 143 -6.44 -10.46 -16.79
CA LEU A 143 -6.99 -11.15 -15.63
C LEU A 143 -8.31 -10.49 -15.19
N ARG A 144 -9.16 -11.25 -14.47
CA ARG A 144 -10.43 -10.73 -13.96
C ARG A 144 -10.20 -10.10 -12.58
N ALA A 145 -10.70 -8.87 -12.37
CA ALA A 145 -10.53 -8.15 -11.13
C ALA A 145 -11.82 -7.47 -10.66
N THR A 146 -12.05 -7.47 -9.36
CA THR A 146 -13.22 -6.86 -8.74
C THR A 146 -12.98 -5.37 -8.50
N ARG A 147 -13.91 -4.53 -8.96
CA ARG A 147 -13.87 -3.08 -8.84
C ARG A 147 -14.95 -2.59 -7.86
N TYR A 148 -14.54 -1.71 -6.91
CA TYR A 148 -15.42 -1.06 -5.91
C TYR A 148 -15.09 0.43 -5.79
N HIS A 149 -14.87 1.15 -6.88
CA HIS A 149 -14.41 2.53 -6.80
C HIS A 149 -15.28 3.51 -7.57
N SER A 150 -15.40 4.73 -7.03
CA SER A 150 -16.01 5.90 -7.67
C SER A 150 -14.96 6.96 -8.05
N LEU A 151 -13.74 6.83 -7.54
CA LEU A 151 -12.59 7.69 -7.84
C LEU A 151 -11.50 6.89 -8.55
N THR A 152 -10.65 7.60 -9.29
CA THR A 152 -9.51 7.03 -10.02
C THR A 152 -8.40 8.07 -10.16
N VAL A 153 -7.18 7.61 -10.41
CA VAL A 153 -6.08 8.49 -10.82
C VAL A 153 -6.35 9.00 -12.25
N CYS A 154 -6.26 10.30 -12.43
CA CYS A 154 -6.46 10.95 -13.73
C CYS A 154 -5.29 10.65 -14.68
N PRO A 155 -5.52 10.01 -15.83
CA PRO A 155 -4.44 9.68 -16.78
C PRO A 155 -3.68 10.94 -17.26
N ASP A 156 -4.41 12.03 -17.53
CA ASP A 156 -3.83 13.29 -18.06
C ASP A 156 -2.93 14.02 -17.06
N SER A 157 -2.93 13.60 -15.80
CA SER A 157 -2.09 14.19 -14.75
C SER A 157 -1.12 13.18 -14.14
N LEU A 158 -0.90 12.05 -14.83
CA LEU A 158 0.02 11.04 -14.30
C LEU A 158 1.45 11.63 -14.29
N PRO A 159 2.11 11.68 -13.12
CA PRO A 159 3.46 12.22 -13.02
C PRO A 159 4.48 11.32 -13.72
N ASP A 160 5.56 11.90 -14.24
CA ASP A 160 6.65 11.17 -14.92
C ASP A 160 7.33 10.11 -14.02
N ALA A 161 7.30 10.29 -12.70
CA ALA A 161 7.84 9.33 -11.74
C ALA A 161 7.07 8.00 -11.72
N LEU A 162 5.81 8.01 -12.14
CA LEU A 162 4.94 6.84 -12.18
C LEU A 162 4.82 6.28 -13.61
N ARG A 163 4.49 5.00 -13.70
CA ARG A 163 4.10 4.34 -14.93
C ARG A 163 2.82 3.54 -14.70
N ILE A 164 2.02 3.41 -15.73
CA ILE A 164 0.85 2.53 -15.74
C ILE A 164 1.34 1.10 -15.92
N THR A 165 0.89 0.20 -15.06
CA THR A 165 1.20 -1.24 -15.11
C THR A 165 -0.02 -2.07 -15.52
N ALA A 166 -1.23 -1.52 -15.33
CA ALA A 166 -2.46 -2.19 -15.71
C ALA A 166 -3.57 -1.18 -16.08
N THR A 167 -4.46 -1.57 -16.99
CA THR A 167 -5.62 -0.79 -17.44
C THR A 167 -6.85 -1.69 -17.61
N ALA A 168 -8.03 -1.12 -17.38
CA ALA A 168 -9.30 -1.74 -17.77
C ALA A 168 -9.68 -1.34 -19.19
N GLY A 169 -10.66 -2.05 -19.79
CA GLY A 169 -11.14 -1.79 -21.16
C GLY A 169 -11.76 -0.41 -21.36
N ASP A 170 -12.17 0.27 -20.29
CA ASP A 170 -12.69 1.65 -20.31
C ASP A 170 -11.58 2.73 -20.19
N GLY A 171 -10.30 2.33 -20.23
CA GLY A 171 -9.14 3.21 -20.10
C GLY A 171 -8.81 3.62 -18.66
N THR A 172 -9.53 3.13 -17.66
CA THR A 172 -9.22 3.40 -16.26
C THR A 172 -7.86 2.78 -15.89
N ILE A 173 -7.01 3.57 -15.21
CA ILE A 173 -5.76 3.07 -14.65
C ILE A 173 -6.07 2.09 -13.53
N MET A 174 -5.64 0.85 -13.68
CA MET A 174 -5.88 -0.25 -12.76
C MET A 174 -4.62 -0.69 -12.01
N GLY A 175 -3.46 -0.26 -12.46
CA GLY A 175 -2.19 -0.50 -11.79
C GLY A 175 -1.20 0.63 -12.05
N LEU A 176 -0.45 0.99 -11.01
CA LEU A 176 0.64 1.95 -11.05
C LEU A 176 1.89 1.37 -10.40
N ALA A 177 3.05 1.79 -10.89
CA ALA A 177 4.32 1.57 -10.23
C ALA A 177 5.21 2.81 -10.35
N HIS A 178 6.01 3.08 -9.32
CA HIS A 178 7.08 4.05 -9.44
C HIS A 178 8.20 3.46 -10.32
N ARG A 179 8.84 4.31 -11.16
CA ARG A 179 9.80 3.84 -12.15
C ARG A 179 11.08 3.26 -11.54
N THR A 180 11.48 3.74 -10.37
CA THR A 180 12.76 3.37 -9.72
C THR A 180 12.63 2.91 -8.27
N LEU A 181 11.54 3.30 -7.57
CA LEU A 181 11.32 2.95 -6.17
C LEU A 181 10.39 1.72 -6.06
N PRO A 182 10.45 0.96 -4.97
CA PRO A 182 9.64 -0.24 -4.78
C PRO A 182 8.20 0.13 -4.32
N ILE A 183 7.51 0.97 -5.10
CA ILE A 183 6.17 1.47 -4.80
C ILE A 183 5.24 1.07 -5.94
N GLU A 184 4.21 0.31 -5.62
CA GLU A 184 3.24 -0.20 -6.55
C GLU A 184 1.84 -0.15 -5.97
N GLY A 185 0.82 -0.09 -6.82
CA GLY A 185 -0.55 -0.15 -6.37
C GLY A 185 -1.51 -0.62 -7.44
N VAL A 186 -2.64 -1.15 -6.99
CA VAL A 186 -3.75 -1.60 -7.83
C VAL A 186 -5.06 -0.93 -7.43
N GLN A 187 -5.84 -0.48 -8.42
CA GLN A 187 -7.13 0.17 -8.20
C GLN A 187 -8.24 -0.83 -7.84
N PHE A 188 -8.10 -2.07 -8.25
CA PHE A 188 -9.01 -3.17 -7.96
C PHE A 188 -8.70 -3.82 -6.61
N HIS A 189 -9.50 -4.80 -6.22
CA HIS A 189 -9.40 -5.53 -4.97
C HIS A 189 -8.84 -6.94 -5.19
N PRO A 190 -7.51 -7.15 -5.07
CA PRO A 190 -6.91 -8.48 -5.23
C PRO A 190 -7.35 -9.47 -4.15
N GLU A 191 -7.76 -8.97 -2.99
CA GLU A 191 -8.26 -9.75 -1.84
C GLU A 191 -9.70 -10.22 -1.98
N SER A 192 -10.38 -9.79 -3.04
CA SER A 192 -11.73 -10.27 -3.34
C SER A 192 -11.68 -11.68 -3.92
N ILE A 193 -12.51 -12.58 -3.42
CA ILE A 193 -12.64 -13.96 -3.94
C ILE A 193 -13.02 -14.03 -5.44
N ARG A 194 -13.51 -12.92 -5.99
CA ARG A 194 -13.86 -12.80 -7.41
C ARG A 194 -12.76 -12.19 -8.27
N SER A 195 -11.62 -11.87 -7.68
CA SER A 195 -10.42 -11.42 -8.39
C SER A 195 -9.49 -12.61 -8.61
N ASP A 196 -8.99 -12.75 -9.83
CA ASP A 196 -8.05 -13.80 -10.16
C ASP A 196 -6.66 -13.48 -9.60
N HIS A 197 -5.91 -14.51 -9.20
CA HIS A 197 -4.50 -14.44 -8.83
C HIS A 197 -4.13 -13.47 -7.68
N GLY A 198 -5.07 -13.11 -6.80
CA GLY A 198 -4.81 -12.18 -5.71
C GLY A 198 -3.66 -12.62 -4.79
N HIS A 199 -3.60 -13.91 -4.40
CA HIS A 199 -2.50 -14.45 -3.59
C HIS A 199 -1.14 -14.30 -4.29
N ALA A 200 -1.06 -14.59 -5.59
CA ALA A 200 0.20 -14.47 -6.33
C ALA A 200 0.68 -13.01 -6.42
N MET A 201 -0.24 -12.04 -6.50
CA MET A 201 0.13 -10.61 -6.41
C MET A 201 0.73 -10.26 -5.05
N ILE A 202 0.14 -10.75 -3.96
CA ILE A 202 0.65 -10.56 -2.59
C ILE A 202 2.01 -11.22 -2.42
N GLU A 203 2.21 -12.43 -2.94
CA GLU A 203 3.52 -13.10 -2.93
C GLU A 203 4.58 -12.32 -3.74
N ASN A 204 4.20 -11.74 -4.90
CA ASN A 204 5.08 -10.88 -5.68
C ASN A 204 5.52 -9.63 -4.89
N PHE A 205 4.60 -9.01 -4.15
CA PHE A 205 4.92 -7.91 -3.25
C PHE A 205 5.87 -8.34 -2.12
N LEU A 206 5.59 -9.46 -1.44
CA LEU A 206 6.42 -9.95 -0.33
C LEU A 206 7.84 -10.30 -0.80
N ARG A 207 8.01 -10.87 -1.99
CA ARG A 207 9.35 -11.09 -2.57
C ARG A 207 10.13 -9.79 -2.67
N ARG A 208 9.52 -8.69 -3.11
CA ARG A 208 10.17 -7.38 -3.14
C ARG A 208 10.55 -6.86 -1.74
N CYS A 209 9.72 -7.13 -0.73
CA CYS A 209 10.04 -6.76 0.64
C CYS A 209 11.27 -7.51 1.18
N VAL A 210 11.46 -8.77 0.76
CA VAL A 210 12.61 -9.58 1.15
C VAL A 210 13.87 -9.20 0.37
N ASP A 211 13.75 -9.07 -0.95
CA ASP A 211 14.88 -8.74 -1.85
C ASP A 211 15.39 -7.31 -1.63
N GLY A 212 14.50 -6.38 -1.26
CA GLY A 212 14.84 -5.00 -0.89
C GLY A 212 15.44 -4.85 0.52
N ALA A 213 15.40 -5.90 1.32
CA ALA A 213 15.94 -5.94 2.68
C ALA A 213 17.48 -6.21 2.73
N ALA A 214 18.24 -5.86 1.67
CA ALA A 214 19.68 -5.73 1.82
C ALA A 214 20.00 -4.79 3.00
N PRO A 215 21.05 -5.03 3.80
CA PRO A 215 21.26 -4.37 5.08
C PRO A 215 21.24 -2.84 4.90
N ARG A 216 20.18 -2.21 5.35
CA ARG A 216 20.07 -0.75 5.38
C ARG A 216 21.09 -0.27 6.40
N ALA A 217 22.06 0.55 5.95
CA ALA A 217 22.95 1.24 6.86
C ALA A 217 22.10 1.93 7.95
N ALA A 218 22.42 1.65 9.22
CA ALA A 218 21.73 2.25 10.35
C ALA A 218 21.70 3.77 10.15
N ALA A 219 20.53 4.37 10.26
CA ALA A 219 20.40 5.82 10.22
C ALA A 219 21.37 6.41 11.27
N PRO A 220 22.10 7.49 10.97
CA PRO A 220 23.00 8.09 11.94
C PRO A 220 22.16 8.51 13.16
N ALA A 221 22.59 8.09 14.34
CA ALA A 221 21.96 8.47 15.60
C ALA A 221 21.87 10.00 15.66
N ALA A 222 20.67 10.52 15.96
CA ALA A 222 20.47 11.96 16.16
C ALA A 222 21.49 12.46 17.19
N ALA A 223 22.25 13.48 16.79
CA ALA A 223 23.22 14.12 17.69
C ALA A 223 22.46 14.65 18.92
N PRO A 224 23.02 14.49 20.14
CA PRO A 224 22.40 15.02 21.35
C PRO A 224 22.30 16.54 21.24
N ALA A 225 21.13 17.06 21.58
CA ALA A 225 20.91 18.50 21.70
C ALA A 225 21.94 19.09 22.68
N THR A 226 22.80 19.99 22.22
CA THR A 226 23.69 20.75 23.09
C THR A 226 22.86 21.79 23.82
N ASP A 227 22.60 21.55 25.10
CA ASP A 227 22.06 22.54 26.01
C ASP A 227 23.02 23.75 26.04
N GLY A 228 22.56 24.84 25.42
CA GLY A 228 23.22 26.13 25.52
C GLY A 228 23.05 26.70 26.93
N VAL A 229 24.03 26.49 27.79
CA VAL A 229 24.15 27.20 29.04
C VAL A 229 24.46 28.66 28.72
N ALA A 230 23.47 29.56 28.91
CA ALA A 230 23.70 30.97 28.93
C ALA A 230 24.46 31.31 30.25
N ALA A 231 25.68 31.80 30.13
CA ALA A 231 26.38 32.43 31.23
C ALA A 231 26.07 33.91 31.25
N ALA A 232 25.88 34.40 32.49
CA ALA A 232 25.52 35.73 32.94
C ALA A 232 26.30 36.90 32.32
#